data_0ec937a95e380d0cd405f3f9559b404b
#
_entry.id   0ec937a95e380d0cd405f3f9559b404b
#
_cell.length_a   1.000
_cell.length_b   1.000
_cell.length_c   1.000
_cell.angle_alpha   90.00
_cell.angle_beta   90.00
_cell.angle_gamma   90.00
#
_symmetry.space_group_name_H-M   'P 1'
#
loop_
_entity.id
_entity.type
_entity.pdbx_description
1 polymer ?
#
loop_
_entity_poly.entity_id
_entity_poly.type
_entity_poly.pdbx_seq_one_letter_code
_entity_poly.pdbx_strand_id
1 'polypeptide(L)'
;RVESVLDKPSFKNGIQYHRILIPASGFYEWNQLKEKNMFTRSDSTVMYLAGFCDWFENERRFVILTTVANESMKKVHDRMPLILEKEQLRDWFANDKMEAILHQESVMLKRQAEYEQQSLFW
;
A
#
# COMPACT_ATOMS: atom_id res chain seq x y z
N ARG A 1 5.92 -5.51 5.87
CA ARG A 1 6.55 -5.69 4.55
C ARG A 1 6.14 -7.03 3.94
N VAL A 2 5.82 -7.01 2.66
CA VAL A 2 5.44 -8.24 1.95
C VAL A 2 6.52 -9.31 2.02
N GLU A 3 7.79 -8.91 2.07
CA GLU A 3 8.93 -9.84 2.07
C GLU A 3 9.02 -10.68 3.34
N SER A 4 8.48 -10.22 4.45
CA SER A 4 8.64 -10.89 5.75
C SER A 4 7.33 -11.17 6.48
N VAL A 5 6.19 -10.77 5.93
CA VAL A 5 4.90 -10.87 6.65
C VAL A 5 4.54 -12.31 7.00
N LEU A 6 4.85 -13.26 6.14
CA LEU A 6 4.54 -14.68 6.38
C LEU A 6 5.43 -15.30 7.45
N ASP A 7 6.59 -14.71 7.71
CA ASP A 7 7.59 -15.25 8.65
C ASP A 7 7.48 -14.66 10.05
N LYS A 8 6.67 -13.61 10.22
CA LYS A 8 6.52 -12.99 11.55
C LYS A 8 5.40 -13.64 12.33
N PRO A 9 5.70 -14.26 13.48
CA PRO A 9 4.67 -14.94 14.29
C PRO A 9 3.51 -14.02 14.67
N SER A 10 3.78 -12.74 14.96
CA SER A 10 2.76 -11.78 15.34
C SER A 10 1.79 -11.43 14.21
N PHE A 11 2.16 -11.69 12.95
CA PHE A 11 1.33 -11.37 11.78
C PHE A 11 0.72 -12.58 11.10
N LYS A 12 1.19 -13.78 11.45
CA LYS A 12 0.80 -15.02 10.77
C LYS A 12 -0.70 -15.25 10.75
N ASN A 13 -1.34 -15.06 11.88
CA ASN A 13 -2.78 -15.27 12.00
C ASN A 13 -3.57 -14.26 11.18
N GLY A 14 -3.19 -12.99 11.25
CA GLY A 14 -3.84 -11.92 10.52
C GLY A 14 -3.75 -12.10 9.01
N ILE A 15 -2.54 -12.33 8.50
CA ILE A 15 -2.33 -12.48 7.05
C ILE A 15 -3.02 -13.73 6.49
N GLN A 16 -3.15 -14.77 7.29
CA GLN A 16 -3.74 -16.03 6.85
C GLN A 16 -5.26 -16.02 6.91
N TYR A 17 -5.84 -15.39 7.94
CA TYR A 17 -7.28 -15.49 8.21
C TYR A 17 -8.04 -14.17 8.20
N HIS A 18 -7.36 -13.04 8.22
CA HIS A 18 -8.01 -11.73 8.41
C HIS A 18 -7.55 -10.70 7.39
N ARG A 19 -7.33 -11.13 6.15
CA ARG A 19 -6.98 -10.21 5.09
C ARG A 19 -8.11 -9.23 4.82
N ILE A 20 -7.75 -7.99 4.50
CA ILE A 20 -8.69 -6.91 4.21
C ILE A 20 -8.23 -6.14 2.97
N LEU A 21 -9.14 -5.39 2.40
CA LEU A 21 -8.86 -4.39 1.39
C LEU A 21 -9.32 -3.04 1.91
N ILE A 22 -8.48 -2.03 1.74
CA ILE A 22 -8.79 -0.69 2.17
C ILE A 22 -8.94 0.18 0.92
N PRO A 23 -10.17 0.62 0.58
CA PRO A 23 -10.36 1.54 -0.53
C PRO A 23 -9.88 2.93 -0.14
N ALA A 24 -9.20 3.60 -1.06
CA ALA A 24 -8.70 4.95 -0.85
C ALA A 24 -8.69 5.71 -2.17
N SER A 25 -8.91 7.01 -2.10
CA SER A 25 -8.77 7.89 -3.27
C SER A 25 -7.32 8.28 -3.52
N GLY A 26 -6.48 8.18 -2.51
CA GLY A 26 -5.07 8.51 -2.58
C GLY A 26 -4.42 8.35 -1.24
N PHE A 27 -3.13 8.61 -1.17
CA PHE A 27 -2.40 8.63 0.08
C PHE A 27 -1.27 9.66 0.02
N TYR A 28 -0.80 10.07 1.19
CA TYR A 28 0.31 11.00 1.31
C TYR A 28 1.58 10.26 1.68
N GLU A 29 2.72 10.78 1.18
CA GLU A 29 4.04 10.34 1.59
C GLU A 29 5.00 11.52 1.60
N TRP A 30 5.91 11.52 2.55
CA TRP A 30 6.90 12.59 2.70
C TRP A 30 8.26 12.11 2.22
N ASN A 31 8.96 12.97 1.47
CA ASN A 31 10.33 12.68 1.05
C ASN A 31 11.31 12.94 2.19
N GLN A 32 12.60 12.78 1.93
CA GLN A 32 13.64 12.97 2.96
C GLN A 32 13.72 14.42 3.45
N LEU A 33 13.29 15.37 2.66
CA LEU A 33 13.22 16.79 3.03
C LEU A 33 11.92 17.12 3.77
N LYS A 34 11.10 16.11 4.09
CA LYS A 34 9.81 16.25 4.76
C LYS A 34 8.79 17.05 3.94
N GLU A 35 8.94 17.02 2.64
CA GLU A 35 7.98 17.62 1.72
C GLU A 35 6.88 16.62 1.39
N LYS A 36 5.64 17.08 1.45
CA LYS A 36 4.46 16.24 1.31
C LYS A 36 4.10 16.03 -0.15
N ASN A 37 3.85 14.78 -0.50
CA ASN A 37 3.42 14.38 -1.83
C ASN A 37 2.13 13.57 -1.74
N MET A 38 1.20 13.81 -2.65
CA MET A 38 -0.02 13.03 -2.77
C MET A 38 0.09 12.07 -3.95
N PHE A 39 -0.31 10.84 -3.73
CA PHE A 39 -0.31 9.79 -4.74
C PHE A 39 -1.73 9.30 -5.01
N THR A 40 -2.06 9.18 -6.28
CA THR A 40 -3.32 8.62 -6.75
C THR A 40 -3.04 7.61 -7.86
N ARG A 41 -4.03 6.80 -8.20
CA ARG A 41 -3.89 5.95 -9.39
C ARG A 41 -3.80 6.83 -10.63
N SER A 42 -3.00 6.39 -11.60
CA SER A 42 -2.82 7.15 -12.85
C SER A 42 -4.12 7.31 -13.66
N ASP A 43 -5.08 6.39 -13.48
CA ASP A 43 -6.40 6.46 -14.13
C ASP A 43 -7.44 7.21 -13.29
N SER A 44 -7.05 7.79 -12.15
CA SER A 44 -7.89 8.55 -11.22
C SER A 44 -9.05 7.74 -10.61
N THR A 45 -8.96 6.41 -10.63
CA THR A 45 -9.94 5.54 -9.98
C THR A 45 -9.57 5.27 -8.52
N VAL A 46 -10.48 4.65 -7.78
CA VAL A 46 -10.22 4.21 -6.40
C VAL A 46 -9.11 3.17 -6.40
N MET A 47 -8.19 3.29 -5.45
CA MET A 47 -7.16 2.28 -5.21
C MET A 47 -7.58 1.37 -4.06
N TYR A 48 -7.14 0.12 -4.12
CA TYR A 48 -7.41 -0.86 -3.07
C TYR A 48 -6.10 -1.30 -2.45
N LEU A 49 -5.91 -0.94 -1.18
CA LEU A 49 -4.69 -1.27 -0.44
C LEU A 49 -4.86 -2.63 0.22
N ALA A 50 -3.89 -3.51 0.00
CA ALA A 50 -3.89 -4.83 0.60
C ALA A 50 -3.40 -4.75 2.05
N GLY A 51 -4.11 -5.42 2.94
CA GLY A 51 -3.74 -5.45 4.34
C GLY A 51 -4.38 -6.61 5.08
N PHE A 52 -4.26 -6.59 6.38
CA PHE A 52 -4.91 -7.55 7.26
C PHE A 52 -5.20 -6.88 8.60
N CYS A 53 -6.08 -7.49 9.39
CA CYS A 53 -6.32 -7.05 10.76
C CYS A 53 -6.05 -8.19 11.74
N ASP A 54 -5.72 -7.82 12.96
CA ASP A 54 -5.47 -8.78 14.04
C ASP A 54 -5.57 -8.05 15.39
N TRP A 55 -5.46 -8.84 16.45
CA TRP A 55 -5.43 -8.32 17.81
C TRP A 55 -3.98 -8.12 18.24
N PHE A 56 -3.66 -6.92 18.72
CA PHE A 56 -2.36 -6.56 19.27
C PHE A 56 -2.59 -5.92 20.64
N GLU A 57 -2.07 -6.52 21.70
CA GLU A 57 -2.20 -6.00 23.06
C GLU A 57 -3.66 -5.70 23.44
N ASN A 58 -4.58 -6.65 23.15
CA ASN A 58 -6.02 -6.53 23.40
C ASN A 58 -6.73 -5.45 22.55
N GLU A 59 -6.08 -4.93 21.53
CA GLU A 59 -6.63 -3.92 20.64
C GLU A 59 -6.67 -4.45 19.22
N ARG A 60 -7.81 -4.29 18.54
CA ARG A 60 -7.92 -4.69 17.14
C ARG A 60 -7.31 -3.60 16.25
N ARG A 61 -6.35 -3.99 15.45
CA ARG A 61 -5.63 -3.09 14.54
C ARG A 61 -5.60 -3.65 13.14
N PHE A 62 -5.40 -2.78 12.17
CA PHE A 62 -5.13 -3.21 10.80
C PHE A 62 -3.72 -2.80 10.39
N VAL A 63 -3.17 -3.56 9.46
CA VAL A 63 -1.83 -3.32 8.91
C VAL A 63 -1.96 -3.22 7.40
N ILE A 64 -1.45 -2.14 6.83
CA ILE A 64 -1.32 -1.99 5.38
C ILE A 64 0.03 -2.60 4.97
N LEU A 65 -0.01 -3.51 4.02
CA LEU A 65 1.20 -4.13 3.50
C LEU A 65 1.96 -3.17 2.60
N THR A 66 3.29 -3.18 2.72
CA THR A 66 4.15 -2.39 1.86
C THR A 66 5.08 -3.28 1.05
N THR A 67 5.43 -2.80 -0.12
CA THR A 67 6.36 -3.43 -1.05
C THR A 67 7.42 -2.42 -1.48
N VAL A 68 8.39 -2.87 -2.23
CA VAL A 68 9.42 -2.00 -2.81
C VAL A 68 8.76 -1.00 -3.74
N ALA A 69 9.16 0.27 -3.64
CA ALA A 69 8.61 1.32 -4.48
C ALA A 69 8.93 1.07 -5.95
N ASN A 70 7.91 1.22 -6.81
CA ASN A 70 8.12 1.20 -8.26
C ASN A 70 8.58 2.58 -8.75
N GLU A 71 8.76 2.72 -10.06
CA GLU A 71 9.29 3.96 -10.66
C GLU A 71 8.43 5.19 -10.36
N SER A 72 7.13 5.02 -10.16
CA SER A 72 6.22 6.15 -9.91
C SER A 72 6.39 6.76 -8.52
N MET A 73 6.98 6.02 -7.57
CA MET A 73 7.10 6.46 -6.17
C MET A 73 8.54 6.57 -5.68
N LYS A 74 9.46 5.92 -6.34
CA LYS A 74 10.85 5.72 -5.89
C LYS A 74 11.58 7.00 -5.51
N LYS A 75 11.30 8.12 -6.17
CA LYS A 75 11.93 9.41 -5.89
C LYS A 75 11.50 10.02 -4.56
N VAL A 76 10.35 9.61 -4.05
CA VAL A 76 9.80 10.14 -2.79
C VAL A 76 10.12 9.22 -1.62
N HIS A 77 9.94 7.92 -1.82
CA HIS A 77 10.13 6.92 -0.76
C HIS A 77 10.52 5.58 -1.38
N ASP A 78 11.28 4.77 -0.67
CA ASP A 78 11.73 3.45 -1.15
C ASP A 78 10.71 2.33 -0.92
N ARG A 79 9.63 2.61 -0.19
CA ARG A 79 8.52 1.67 0.04
C ARG A 79 7.21 2.29 -0.40
N MET A 80 6.24 1.46 -0.75
CA MET A 80 4.90 1.90 -1.12
C MET A 80 3.87 0.87 -0.66
N PRO A 81 2.59 1.27 -0.50
CA PRO A 81 1.55 0.29 -0.22
C PRO A 81 1.43 -0.73 -1.34
N LEU A 82 1.08 -1.97 -0.99
CA LEU A 82 0.71 -2.97 -1.98
C LEU A 82 -0.71 -2.65 -2.46
N ILE A 83 -0.81 -2.16 -3.69
CA ILE A 83 -2.08 -1.74 -4.30
C ILE A 83 -2.45 -2.77 -5.36
N LEU A 84 -3.67 -3.29 -5.28
CA LEU A 84 -4.13 -4.35 -6.16
C LEU A 84 -4.91 -3.79 -7.34
N GLU A 85 -4.81 -4.48 -8.47
CA GLU A 85 -5.70 -4.24 -9.61
C GLU A 85 -7.09 -4.79 -9.29
N LYS A 86 -8.11 -4.22 -9.91
CA LYS A 86 -9.51 -4.59 -9.68
C LYS A 86 -9.75 -6.09 -9.92
N GLU A 87 -9.07 -6.65 -10.89
CA GLU A 87 -9.16 -8.08 -11.25
C GLU A 87 -8.60 -9.00 -10.17
N GLN A 88 -7.80 -8.47 -9.24
CA GLN A 88 -7.12 -9.26 -8.20
C GLN A 88 -7.83 -9.22 -6.84
N LEU A 89 -8.90 -8.43 -6.71
CA LEU A 89 -9.54 -8.23 -5.41
C LEU A 89 -10.06 -9.53 -4.80
N ARG A 90 -10.67 -10.36 -5.65
CA ARG A 90 -11.16 -11.68 -5.22
C ARG A 90 -10.01 -12.62 -4.85
N ASP A 91 -8.95 -12.59 -5.65
CA ASP A 91 -7.79 -13.47 -5.44
C ASP A 91 -7.06 -13.16 -4.13
N TRP A 92 -7.12 -11.92 -3.67
CA TRP A 92 -6.51 -11.54 -2.41
C TRP A 92 -7.07 -12.34 -1.22
N PHE A 93 -8.34 -12.71 -1.30
CA PHE A 93 -9.00 -13.48 -0.25
C PHE A 93 -8.88 -14.98 -0.43
N ALA A 94 -8.32 -15.45 -1.53
CA ALA A 94 -8.09 -16.87 -1.79
C ALA A 94 -6.73 -17.29 -1.25
N ASN A 95 -6.70 -18.26 -0.33
CA ASN A 95 -5.48 -18.69 0.33
C ASN A 95 -4.40 -19.20 -0.63
N ASP A 96 -4.81 -19.84 -1.72
CA ASP A 96 -3.89 -20.38 -2.72
C ASP A 96 -3.32 -19.32 -3.68
N LYS A 97 -3.85 -18.10 -3.67
CA LYS A 97 -3.43 -17.03 -4.58
C LYS A 97 -2.78 -15.85 -3.85
N MET A 98 -2.94 -15.76 -2.57
CA MET A 98 -2.46 -14.64 -1.76
C MET A 98 -0.95 -14.47 -1.86
N GLU A 99 -0.18 -15.55 -1.79
CA GLU A 99 1.28 -15.48 -1.79
C GLU A 99 1.83 -14.88 -3.08
N ALA A 100 1.27 -15.25 -4.22
CA ALA A 100 1.67 -14.66 -5.51
C ALA A 100 1.42 -13.15 -5.53
N ILE A 101 0.32 -12.70 -4.95
CA ILE A 101 0.00 -11.27 -4.87
C ILE A 101 1.00 -10.53 -4.00
N LEU A 102 1.49 -11.13 -2.91
CA LEU A 102 2.51 -10.51 -2.06
C LEU A 102 3.80 -10.21 -2.81
N HIS A 103 4.11 -10.98 -3.85
CA HIS A 103 5.37 -10.86 -4.59
C HIS A 103 5.26 -10.02 -5.86
N GLN A 104 4.09 -9.51 -6.19
CA GLN A 104 3.91 -8.70 -7.39
C GLN A 104 4.32 -7.25 -7.17
N GLU A 105 4.58 -6.53 -8.24
CA GLU A 105 4.76 -5.09 -8.19
C GLU A 105 3.43 -4.39 -7.93
N SER A 106 3.47 -3.25 -7.23
CA SER A 106 2.29 -2.42 -7.02
C SER A 106 1.96 -1.63 -8.28
N VAL A 107 0.75 -1.07 -8.33
CA VAL A 107 0.28 -0.30 -9.49
C VAL A 107 1.05 1.00 -9.65
N MET A 108 1.10 1.51 -10.89
CA MET A 108 1.70 2.81 -11.18
C MET A 108 0.82 3.94 -10.64
N LEU A 109 1.47 4.97 -10.10
CA LEU A 109 0.82 6.08 -9.44
C LEU A 109 1.11 7.40 -10.14
N LYS A 110 0.23 8.35 -9.90
CA LYS A 110 0.37 9.74 -10.28
C LYS A 110 0.73 10.53 -9.03
N ARG A 111 1.80 11.34 -9.12
CA ARG A 111 2.29 12.13 -7.99
C ARG A 111 1.92 13.60 -8.16
N GLN A 112 1.53 14.22 -7.05
CA GLN A 112 1.30 15.66 -6.96
C GLN A 112 2.01 16.18 -5.71
N ALA A 113 2.97 17.08 -5.91
CA ALA A 113 3.75 17.66 -4.82
C ALA A 113 3.14 19.00 -4.43
N GLU A 114 2.72 19.13 -3.19
CA GLU A 114 2.12 20.38 -2.69
C GLU A 114 3.08 21.56 -2.75
N TYR A 115 4.36 21.31 -2.46
CA TYR A 115 5.38 22.36 -2.50
C TYR A 115 5.62 22.88 -3.92
N GLU A 116 5.48 22.04 -4.94
CA GLU A 116 5.61 22.45 -6.35
C GLU A 116 4.44 23.34 -6.76
N GLN A 117 3.25 23.03 -6.29
CA GLN A 117 2.06 23.86 -6.55
C GLN A 117 2.18 25.22 -5.89
N GLN A 118 2.64 25.29 -4.66
CA GLN A 118 2.83 26.55 -3.95
C GLN A 118 3.82 27.45 -4.68
N SER A 119 4.90 26.89 -5.22
CA SER A 119 5.92 27.65 -5.91
C SER A 119 5.43 28.27 -7.23
N LEU A 120 4.36 27.77 -7.82
CA LEU A 120 3.78 28.33 -9.06
C LEU A 120 3.08 29.67 -8.84
N PHE A 121 2.76 30.03 -7.62
CA PHE A 121 2.03 31.27 -7.27
C PHE A 121 2.91 32.34 -6.64
N TRP A 122 4.19 32.15 -6.60
CA TRP A 122 5.15 33.09 -6.02
C TRP A 122 5.90 33.92 -7.05
#